data_122730a1198ba7bbaad4fda1ed9e1052
#
_entry.id   122730a1198ba7bbaad4fda1ed9e1052
#
_cell.length_a   1.000
_cell.length_b   1.000
_cell.length_c   1.000
_cell.angle_alpha   90.00
_cell.angle_beta   90.00
_cell.angle_gamma   90.00
#
_symmetry.space_group_name_H-M   'P 1'
#
loop_
_entity.id
_entity.type
_entity.pdbx_description
1 polymer ?
#
loop_
_entity_poly.entity_id
_entity_poly.type
_entity_poly.pdbx_seq_one_letter_code
_entity_poly.pdbx_strand_id
1 'polypeptide(L)'
;MSQITLVRHGQANSDSTDEHGYDKLSPLGHEQAAWLGAHMRETHQAFDSVYCGTLRRHVETAAGMTAEQYSPITQDARLNELAYFDLSNAFEAYSGQPIPTLQEEFVAHMPRLFEAWMDGHLKDIPESFASFEDRVSQAIEDISARSDRALVITSGGVIGLMTRQVLDLSTDNYARTCLSIMNSSTHRFTKIGSKLSLSQFNNIAHLEHVGRHHAQTHI
;
A
#
# COMPACT_ATOMS: atom_id res chain seq x y z
N MET A 1 22.22 0.64 -9.51
CA MET A 1 20.96 -0.13 -9.72
C MET A 1 19.86 0.61 -8.96
N SER A 2 18.83 1.07 -9.65
CA SER A 2 17.70 1.74 -9.00
C SER A 2 16.95 0.75 -8.11
N GLN A 3 16.59 1.19 -6.91
CA GLN A 3 15.86 0.41 -5.92
C GLN A 3 14.73 1.28 -5.34
N ILE A 4 13.53 0.73 -5.30
CA ILE A 4 12.37 1.38 -4.70
C ILE A 4 11.93 0.55 -3.50
N THR A 5 11.84 1.18 -2.33
CA THR A 5 11.28 0.58 -1.12
C THR A 5 9.89 1.17 -0.90
N LEU A 6 8.85 0.37 -1.15
CA LEU A 6 7.48 0.72 -0.83
C LEU A 6 7.19 0.39 0.64
N VAL A 7 6.50 1.27 1.32
CA VAL A 7 6.04 1.12 2.72
C VAL A 7 4.52 1.20 2.73
N ARG A 8 3.84 0.19 3.28
CA ARG A 8 2.43 0.34 3.60
C ARG A 8 2.30 1.27 4.81
N HIS A 9 1.36 2.20 4.78
CA HIS A 9 1.05 3.06 5.93
C HIS A 9 0.79 2.24 7.20
N GLY A 10 1.01 2.85 8.38
CA GLY A 10 0.63 2.28 9.66
C GLY A 10 -0.87 1.99 9.72
N GLN A 11 -1.31 1.22 10.72
CA GLN A 11 -2.73 0.89 10.89
C GLN A 11 -3.58 2.15 10.84
N ALA A 12 -4.58 2.17 9.96
CA ALA A 12 -5.56 3.24 9.87
C ALA A 12 -6.67 3.07 10.93
N ASN A 13 -7.57 4.04 11.00
CA ASN A 13 -8.73 4.00 11.90
C ASN A 13 -9.77 3.00 11.36
N SER A 14 -9.57 1.72 11.68
CA SER A 14 -10.39 0.60 11.18
C SER A 14 -11.84 0.60 11.69
N ASP A 15 -12.18 1.42 12.69
CA ASP A 15 -13.56 1.54 13.18
C ASP A 15 -14.45 2.42 12.27
N SER A 16 -13.87 3.04 11.24
CA SER A 16 -14.62 3.87 10.31
C SER A 16 -15.25 3.05 9.19
N THR A 17 -16.43 3.50 8.76
CA THR A 17 -17.21 2.91 7.66
C THR A 17 -17.14 3.74 6.37
N ASP A 18 -16.34 4.80 6.34
CA ASP A 18 -16.13 5.66 5.18
C ASP A 18 -14.65 6.05 4.99
N GLU A 19 -14.29 6.46 3.78
CA GLU A 19 -12.91 6.84 3.42
C GLU A 19 -12.37 7.98 4.28
N HIS A 20 -13.19 8.99 4.60
CA HIS A 20 -12.74 10.16 5.34
C HIS A 20 -12.38 9.82 6.79
N GLY A 21 -13.22 9.04 7.45
CA GLY A 21 -12.97 8.59 8.82
C GLY A 21 -11.84 7.57 8.91
N TYR A 22 -11.69 6.75 7.88
CA TYR A 22 -10.60 5.78 7.74
C TYR A 22 -9.25 6.46 7.48
N ASP A 23 -9.21 7.60 6.77
CA ASP A 23 -7.98 8.25 6.32
C ASP A 23 -7.22 9.00 7.44
N LYS A 24 -6.88 8.27 8.51
CA LYS A 24 -5.95 8.69 9.56
C LYS A 24 -5.35 7.48 10.25
N LEU A 25 -4.17 7.61 10.84
CA LEU A 25 -3.59 6.54 11.63
C LEU A 25 -4.34 6.34 12.95
N SER A 26 -4.44 5.08 13.38
CA SER A 26 -4.79 4.73 14.75
C SER A 26 -3.62 5.04 15.70
N PRO A 27 -3.82 5.05 17.03
CA PRO A 27 -2.70 5.14 17.98
C PRO A 27 -1.62 4.09 17.69
N LEU A 28 -2.01 2.85 17.40
CA LEU A 28 -1.08 1.77 17.03
C LEU A 28 -0.36 2.05 15.72
N GLY A 29 -1.05 2.64 14.73
CA GLY A 29 -0.44 3.02 13.45
C GLY A 29 0.68 4.04 13.61
N HIS A 30 0.55 5.01 14.53
CA HIS A 30 1.62 5.94 14.87
C HIS A 30 2.81 5.23 15.52
N GLU A 31 2.59 4.26 16.41
CA GLU A 31 3.66 3.46 17.01
C GLU A 31 4.38 2.61 15.96
N GLN A 32 3.63 1.95 15.07
CA GLN A 32 4.20 1.17 13.96
C GLN A 32 5.11 2.03 13.07
N ALA A 33 4.67 3.24 12.71
CA ALA A 33 5.47 4.18 11.93
C ALA A 33 6.76 4.58 12.66
N ALA A 34 6.67 4.89 13.95
CA ALA A 34 7.83 5.25 14.76
C ALA A 34 8.84 4.10 14.89
N TRP A 35 8.36 2.87 15.10
CA TRP A 35 9.23 1.68 15.17
C TRP A 35 9.90 1.38 13.84
N LEU A 36 9.18 1.53 12.72
CA LEU A 36 9.76 1.35 11.39
C LEU A 36 10.88 2.37 11.15
N GLY A 37 10.62 3.65 11.44
CA GLY A 37 11.63 4.71 11.30
C GLY A 37 12.88 4.46 12.16
N ALA A 38 12.70 4.03 13.42
CA ALA A 38 13.79 3.64 14.30
C ALA A 38 14.61 2.48 13.72
N HIS A 39 13.94 1.40 13.29
CA HIS A 39 14.58 0.24 12.69
C HIS A 39 15.37 0.60 11.41
N MET A 40 14.84 1.45 10.55
CA MET A 40 15.56 1.91 9.35
C MET A 40 16.84 2.68 9.70
N ARG A 41 16.83 3.49 10.77
CA ARG A 41 18.02 4.19 11.26
C ARG A 41 19.05 3.24 11.85
N GLU A 42 18.61 2.33 12.72
CA GLU A 42 19.46 1.32 13.37
C GLU A 42 20.14 0.39 12.35
N THR A 43 19.46 0.10 11.26
CA THR A 43 20.00 -0.73 10.16
C THR A 43 20.71 0.09 9.07
N HIS A 44 20.96 1.38 9.32
CA HIS A 44 21.68 2.29 8.42
C HIS A 44 21.11 2.32 6.98
N GLN A 45 19.79 2.20 6.84
CA GLN A 45 19.17 2.35 5.53
C GLN A 45 19.32 3.81 5.05
N ALA A 46 19.61 3.97 3.77
CA ALA A 46 19.80 5.27 3.16
C ALA A 46 18.95 5.40 1.89
N PHE A 47 18.34 6.55 1.71
CA PHE A 47 17.50 6.90 0.55
C PHE A 47 17.93 8.27 0.02
N ASP A 48 17.92 8.44 -1.30
CA ASP A 48 18.23 9.71 -1.96
C ASP A 48 16.97 10.53 -2.25
N SER A 49 15.79 9.89 -2.17
CA SER A 49 14.51 10.53 -2.39
C SER A 49 13.42 9.87 -1.55
N VAL A 50 12.44 10.69 -1.13
CA VAL A 50 11.29 10.26 -0.34
C VAL A 50 10.01 10.76 -0.99
N TYR A 51 9.09 9.84 -1.22
CA TYR A 51 7.76 10.11 -1.76
C TYR A 51 6.68 9.57 -0.82
N CYS A 52 5.51 10.19 -0.83
CA CYS A 52 4.33 9.61 -0.23
C CYS A 52 3.07 9.98 -1.04
N GLY A 53 2.02 9.17 -0.92
CA GLY A 53 0.71 9.59 -1.39
C GLY A 53 0.20 10.79 -0.59
N THR A 54 -0.88 11.42 -1.09
CA THR A 54 -1.48 12.61 -0.47
C THR A 54 -2.50 12.29 0.62
N LEU A 55 -2.86 11.02 0.80
CA LEU A 55 -3.76 10.59 1.85
C LEU A 55 -3.15 10.87 3.23
N ARG A 56 -3.99 11.27 4.18
CA ARG A 56 -3.54 11.65 5.52
C ARG A 56 -2.76 10.55 6.20
N ARG A 57 -3.20 9.29 6.09
CA ARG A 57 -2.49 8.11 6.64
C ARG A 57 -1.09 7.92 6.05
N HIS A 58 -0.85 8.31 4.79
CA HIS A 58 0.49 8.28 4.17
C HIS A 58 1.38 9.36 4.76
N VAL A 59 0.86 10.59 4.87
CA VAL A 59 1.58 11.74 5.41
C VAL A 59 1.92 11.51 6.89
N GLU A 60 0.96 11.03 7.69
CA GLU A 60 1.17 10.72 9.10
C GLU A 60 2.19 9.57 9.28
N THR A 61 2.19 8.56 8.42
CA THR A 61 3.20 7.50 8.44
C THR A 61 4.59 8.05 8.12
N ALA A 62 4.73 8.85 7.07
CA ALA A 62 6.00 9.47 6.71
C ALA A 62 6.56 10.35 7.84
N ALA A 63 5.70 11.13 8.49
CA ALA A 63 6.06 11.96 9.65
C ALA A 63 6.47 11.10 10.85
N GLY A 64 5.69 10.05 11.18
CA GLY A 64 5.99 9.12 12.28
C GLY A 64 7.32 8.38 12.10
N MET A 65 7.66 8.02 10.87
CA MET A 65 8.97 7.46 10.51
C MET A 65 10.12 8.47 10.59
N THR A 66 9.83 9.77 10.71
CA THR A 66 10.79 10.85 10.48
C THR A 66 11.49 10.75 9.12
N ALA A 67 10.73 10.41 8.08
CA ALA A 67 11.26 10.10 6.75
C ALA A 67 11.97 11.31 6.10
N GLU A 68 11.61 12.54 6.48
CA GLU A 68 12.23 13.79 6.03
C GLU A 68 13.75 13.87 6.33
N GLN A 69 14.23 13.08 7.29
CA GLN A 69 15.69 13.02 7.58
C GLN A 69 16.51 12.47 6.41
N TYR A 70 15.91 11.69 5.51
CA TYR A 70 16.60 11.13 4.32
C TYR A 70 16.61 12.13 3.16
N SER A 71 15.47 12.74 2.89
CA SER A 71 15.27 13.73 1.82
C SER A 71 13.94 14.46 2.04
N PRO A 72 13.75 15.68 1.54
CA PRO A 72 12.44 16.34 1.53
C PRO A 72 11.37 15.44 0.93
N ILE A 73 10.20 15.39 1.58
CA ILE A 73 9.10 14.51 1.17
C ILE A 73 8.35 15.14 -0.02
N THR A 74 8.29 14.41 -1.12
CA THR A 74 7.46 14.76 -2.28
C THR A 74 6.15 14.02 -2.20
N GLN A 75 5.03 14.75 -2.13
CA GLN A 75 3.70 14.16 -2.19
C GLN A 75 3.26 13.96 -3.64
N ASP A 76 2.73 12.76 -3.97
CA ASP A 76 2.22 12.42 -5.30
C ASP A 76 0.91 11.66 -5.19
N ALA A 77 -0.19 12.27 -5.66
CA ALA A 77 -1.52 11.66 -5.58
C ALA A 77 -1.63 10.36 -6.39
N ARG A 78 -0.74 10.13 -7.37
CA ARG A 78 -0.70 8.86 -8.12
C ARG A 78 -0.34 7.66 -7.26
N LEU A 79 0.20 7.87 -6.05
CA LEU A 79 0.53 6.85 -5.05
C LEU A 79 -0.61 6.58 -4.05
N ASN A 80 -1.78 7.22 -4.23
CA ASN A 80 -2.93 7.01 -3.35
C ASN A 80 -3.57 5.63 -3.56
N GLU A 81 -4.22 5.13 -2.51
CA GLU A 81 -4.96 3.87 -2.52
C GLU A 81 -6.14 3.91 -3.51
N LEU A 82 -6.60 2.74 -3.92
CA LEU A 82 -7.90 2.58 -4.55
C LEU A 82 -9.01 2.99 -3.56
N ALA A 83 -10.14 3.47 -4.08
CA ALA A 83 -11.29 3.88 -3.27
C ALA A 83 -12.13 2.65 -2.88
N TYR A 84 -11.65 1.89 -1.87
CA TYR A 84 -12.24 0.59 -1.50
C TYR A 84 -13.74 0.68 -1.16
N PHE A 85 -14.16 1.69 -0.39
CA PHE A 85 -15.57 1.82 0.01
C PHE A 85 -16.48 2.10 -1.19
N ASP A 86 -16.06 2.98 -2.10
CA ASP A 86 -16.82 3.26 -3.33
C ASP A 86 -16.89 2.02 -4.24
N LEU A 87 -15.77 1.31 -4.40
CA LEU A 87 -15.73 0.06 -5.17
C LEU A 87 -16.61 -1.02 -4.56
N SER A 88 -16.62 -1.14 -3.22
CA SER A 88 -17.46 -2.13 -2.52
C SER A 88 -18.94 -1.81 -2.65
N ASN A 89 -19.33 -0.54 -2.54
CA ASN A 89 -20.71 -0.09 -2.77
C ASN A 89 -21.17 -0.38 -4.23
N ALA A 90 -20.31 -0.07 -5.19
CA ALA A 90 -20.59 -0.36 -6.60
C ALA A 90 -20.69 -1.86 -6.87
N PHE A 91 -19.86 -2.67 -6.21
CA PHE A 91 -19.90 -4.13 -6.32
C PHE A 91 -21.16 -4.73 -5.68
N GLU A 92 -21.59 -4.24 -4.52
CA GLU A 92 -22.86 -4.63 -3.91
C GLU A 92 -24.02 -4.32 -4.84
N ALA A 93 -24.06 -3.12 -5.43
CA ALA A 93 -25.10 -2.73 -6.40
C ALA A 93 -25.09 -3.62 -7.67
N TYR A 94 -23.91 -4.03 -8.13
CA TYR A 94 -23.74 -4.91 -9.30
C TYR A 94 -24.11 -6.36 -9.01
N SER A 95 -23.61 -6.91 -7.91
CA SER A 95 -23.66 -8.35 -7.60
C SER A 95 -24.83 -8.77 -6.71
N GLY A 96 -25.43 -7.81 -5.98
CA GLY A 96 -26.41 -8.08 -4.92
C GLY A 96 -25.80 -8.71 -3.65
N GLN A 97 -24.47 -8.80 -3.55
CA GLN A 97 -23.77 -9.36 -2.38
C GLN A 97 -23.45 -8.24 -1.40
N PRO A 98 -23.79 -8.40 -0.11
CA PRO A 98 -23.52 -7.37 0.90
C PRO A 98 -22.02 -7.17 1.10
N ILE A 99 -21.65 -5.95 1.49
CA ILE A 99 -20.27 -5.63 1.87
C ILE A 99 -19.88 -6.45 3.10
N PRO A 100 -18.72 -7.12 3.12
CA PRO A 100 -18.27 -7.93 4.25
C PRO A 100 -18.16 -7.12 5.53
N THR A 101 -18.56 -7.74 6.64
CA THR A 101 -18.37 -7.18 7.99
C THR A 101 -17.39 -8.02 8.82
N LEU A 102 -17.15 -9.26 8.42
CA LEU A 102 -16.21 -10.17 9.09
C LEU A 102 -14.96 -10.34 8.22
N GLN A 103 -13.79 -10.39 8.88
CA GLN A 103 -12.50 -10.51 8.21
C GLN A 103 -12.43 -11.73 7.26
N GLU A 104 -12.98 -12.87 7.66
CA GLU A 104 -13.00 -14.08 6.83
C GLU A 104 -13.83 -13.94 5.55
N GLU A 105 -14.83 -13.07 5.54
CA GLU A 105 -15.66 -12.80 4.37
C GLU A 105 -14.90 -12.00 3.30
N PHE A 106 -13.94 -11.14 3.72
CA PHE A 106 -13.10 -10.38 2.79
C PHE A 106 -12.28 -11.29 1.86
N VAL A 107 -11.87 -12.46 2.34
CA VAL A 107 -11.10 -13.43 1.55
C VAL A 107 -11.88 -13.90 0.30
N ALA A 108 -13.18 -14.05 0.42
CA ALA A 108 -14.05 -14.43 -0.71
C ALA A 108 -14.54 -13.21 -1.53
N HIS A 109 -14.68 -12.05 -0.87
CA HIS A 109 -15.19 -10.82 -1.48
C HIS A 109 -14.17 -10.15 -2.40
N MET A 110 -12.95 -9.92 -1.92
CA MET A 110 -11.93 -9.15 -2.63
C MET A 110 -11.59 -9.68 -4.03
N PRO A 111 -11.42 -10.98 -4.28
CA PRO A 111 -11.18 -11.48 -5.63
C PRO A 111 -12.31 -11.16 -6.60
N ARG A 112 -13.57 -11.28 -6.17
CA ARG A 112 -14.75 -11.01 -6.98
C ARG A 112 -14.93 -9.52 -7.29
N LEU A 113 -14.68 -8.66 -6.27
CA LEU A 113 -14.68 -7.21 -6.44
C LEU A 113 -13.63 -6.80 -7.47
N PHE A 114 -12.41 -7.32 -7.34
CA PHE A 114 -11.31 -7.01 -8.25
C PHE A 114 -11.58 -7.52 -9.68
N GLU A 115 -12.14 -8.72 -9.83
CA GLU A 115 -12.58 -9.24 -11.13
C GLU A 115 -13.62 -8.32 -11.79
N ALA A 116 -14.68 -7.95 -11.06
CA ALA A 116 -15.70 -7.06 -11.57
C ALA A 116 -15.16 -5.66 -11.91
N TRP A 117 -14.20 -5.14 -11.13
CA TRP A 117 -13.54 -3.86 -11.40
C TRP A 117 -12.64 -3.92 -12.62
N MET A 118 -11.83 -4.96 -12.75
CA MET A 118 -10.92 -5.17 -13.88
C MET A 118 -11.67 -5.40 -15.19
N ASP A 119 -12.82 -6.10 -15.14
CA ASP A 119 -13.68 -6.36 -16.30
C ASP A 119 -14.57 -5.17 -16.66
N GLY A 120 -14.54 -4.07 -15.88
CA GLY A 120 -15.28 -2.85 -16.14
C GLY A 120 -16.79 -2.97 -15.88
N HIS A 121 -17.22 -3.90 -15.02
CA HIS A 121 -18.62 -4.10 -14.66
C HIS A 121 -19.14 -3.09 -13.64
N LEU A 122 -18.24 -2.45 -12.86
CA LEU A 122 -18.62 -1.49 -11.84
C LEU A 122 -18.92 -0.13 -12.46
N LYS A 123 -20.03 0.49 -12.03
CA LYS A 123 -20.48 1.82 -12.48
C LYS A 123 -20.39 2.83 -11.35
N ASP A 124 -20.37 4.10 -11.71
CA ASP A 124 -20.36 5.22 -10.74
C ASP A 124 -19.20 5.15 -9.74
N ILE A 125 -18.06 4.61 -10.19
CA ILE A 125 -16.82 4.50 -9.42
C ILE A 125 -15.88 5.68 -9.71
N PRO A 126 -15.08 6.12 -8.73
CA PRO A 126 -14.16 7.25 -8.91
C PRO A 126 -13.08 7.00 -9.97
N GLU A 127 -12.68 5.75 -10.15
CA GLU A 127 -11.56 5.37 -11.00
C GLU A 127 -11.72 3.94 -11.56
N SER A 128 -11.46 3.76 -12.87
CA SER A 128 -11.38 2.43 -13.48
C SER A 128 -10.08 1.72 -13.06
N PHE A 129 -10.06 0.38 -13.15
CA PHE A 129 -8.82 -0.37 -12.88
C PHE A 129 -7.68 0.06 -13.81
N ALA A 130 -7.94 0.26 -15.09
CA ALA A 130 -6.93 0.72 -16.04
C ALA A 130 -6.34 2.08 -15.65
N SER A 131 -7.19 3.04 -15.20
CA SER A 131 -6.70 4.34 -14.73
C SER A 131 -5.85 4.22 -13.45
N PHE A 132 -6.25 3.37 -12.51
CA PHE A 132 -5.47 3.06 -11.32
C PHE A 132 -4.12 2.45 -11.67
N GLU A 133 -4.11 1.45 -12.56
CA GLU A 133 -2.89 0.80 -13.04
C GLU A 133 -1.95 1.79 -13.74
N ASP A 134 -2.49 2.61 -14.64
CA ASP A 134 -1.72 3.60 -15.39
C ASP A 134 -1.07 4.64 -14.48
N ARG A 135 -1.83 5.25 -13.53
CA ARG A 135 -1.27 6.28 -12.65
C ARG A 135 -0.19 5.75 -11.73
N VAL A 136 -0.37 4.54 -11.19
CA VAL A 136 0.63 3.91 -10.31
C VAL A 136 1.88 3.56 -11.10
N SER A 137 1.73 2.94 -12.27
CA SER A 137 2.86 2.57 -13.14
C SER A 137 3.68 3.80 -13.54
N GLN A 138 3.03 4.88 -13.97
CA GLN A 138 3.69 6.14 -14.31
C GLN A 138 4.44 6.75 -13.12
N ALA A 139 3.83 6.75 -11.92
CA ALA A 139 4.51 7.25 -10.72
C ALA A 139 5.79 6.46 -10.41
N ILE A 140 5.71 5.13 -10.45
CA ILE A 140 6.86 4.25 -10.17
C ILE A 140 7.94 4.37 -11.25
N GLU A 141 7.58 4.50 -12.52
CA GLU A 141 8.52 4.74 -13.60
C GLU A 141 9.27 6.07 -13.43
N ASP A 142 8.54 7.17 -13.15
CA ASP A 142 9.11 8.48 -12.88
C ASP A 142 10.07 8.48 -11.70
N ILE A 143 9.69 7.82 -10.59
CA ILE A 143 10.51 7.67 -9.39
C ILE A 143 11.77 6.85 -9.72
N SER A 144 11.61 5.71 -10.40
CA SER A 144 12.73 4.83 -10.80
C SER A 144 13.72 5.52 -11.75
N ALA A 145 13.25 6.46 -12.57
CA ALA A 145 14.09 7.21 -13.49
C ALA A 145 14.91 8.31 -12.81
N ARG A 146 14.45 8.84 -11.66
CA ARG A 146 15.03 10.00 -10.97
C ARG A 146 15.83 9.63 -9.72
N SER A 147 15.71 8.41 -9.23
CA SER A 147 16.24 7.98 -7.94
C SER A 147 17.01 6.68 -8.04
N ASP A 148 18.15 6.61 -7.38
CA ASP A 148 18.87 5.35 -7.22
C ASP A 148 18.29 4.52 -6.06
N ARG A 149 17.82 5.18 -4.98
CA ARG A 149 17.25 4.54 -3.78
C ARG A 149 16.06 5.35 -3.26
N ALA A 150 14.87 5.09 -3.77
CA ALA A 150 13.66 5.77 -3.35
C ALA A 150 12.97 5.06 -2.17
N LEU A 151 12.46 5.87 -1.22
CA LEU A 151 11.51 5.46 -0.19
C LEU A 151 10.12 6.00 -0.56
N VAL A 152 9.11 5.13 -0.62
CA VAL A 152 7.76 5.48 -1.06
C VAL A 152 6.74 4.99 -0.05
N ILE A 153 6.05 5.90 0.62
CA ILE A 153 4.99 5.57 1.57
C ILE A 153 3.64 5.58 0.85
N THR A 154 2.95 4.45 0.87
CA THR A 154 1.71 4.21 0.10
C THR A 154 0.79 3.20 0.81
N SER A 155 -0.06 2.51 0.05
CA SER A 155 -1.09 1.60 0.56
C SER A 155 -0.98 0.19 -0.04
N GLY A 156 -1.77 -0.73 0.51
CA GLY A 156 -1.76 -2.15 0.16
C GLY A 156 -2.12 -2.43 -1.29
N GLY A 157 -3.11 -1.73 -1.86
CA GLY A 157 -3.52 -1.91 -3.26
C GLY A 157 -2.44 -1.51 -4.26
N VAL A 158 -1.73 -0.41 -4.00
CA VAL A 158 -0.59 0.04 -4.82
C VAL A 158 0.57 -0.97 -4.76
N ILE A 159 0.91 -1.44 -3.56
CA ILE A 159 1.97 -2.46 -3.37
C ILE A 159 1.58 -3.78 -4.03
N GLY A 160 0.33 -4.20 -3.86
CA GLY A 160 -0.21 -5.40 -4.48
C GLY A 160 -0.17 -5.31 -6.02
N LEU A 161 -0.55 -4.16 -6.60
CA LEU A 161 -0.49 -3.92 -8.04
C LEU A 161 0.95 -4.05 -8.57
N MET A 162 1.92 -3.41 -7.90
CA MET A 162 3.34 -3.54 -8.28
C MET A 162 3.82 -4.98 -8.19
N THR A 163 3.38 -5.71 -7.17
CA THR A 163 3.71 -7.13 -7.01
C THR A 163 3.07 -7.97 -8.12
N ARG A 164 1.79 -7.67 -8.47
CA ARG A 164 1.09 -8.32 -9.59
C ARG A 164 1.83 -8.14 -10.91
N GLN A 165 2.24 -6.91 -11.22
CA GLN A 165 2.93 -6.60 -12.49
C GLN A 165 4.30 -7.29 -12.60
N VAL A 166 5.05 -7.37 -11.48
CA VAL A 166 6.40 -7.97 -11.48
C VAL A 166 6.36 -9.50 -11.50
N LEU A 167 5.35 -10.11 -10.87
CA LEU A 167 5.22 -11.57 -10.71
C LEU A 167 4.15 -12.19 -11.62
N ASP A 168 3.47 -11.39 -12.45
CA ASP A 168 2.38 -11.82 -13.34
C ASP A 168 1.26 -12.57 -12.57
N LEU A 169 0.78 -11.96 -11.47
CA LEU A 169 -0.22 -12.58 -10.63
C LEU A 169 -1.61 -12.55 -11.29
N SER A 170 -2.33 -13.67 -11.18
CA SER A 170 -3.76 -13.71 -11.47
C SER A 170 -4.55 -12.75 -10.56
N THR A 171 -5.79 -12.44 -10.93
CA THR A 171 -6.67 -11.57 -10.13
C THR A 171 -6.87 -12.10 -8.71
N ASP A 172 -7.11 -13.41 -8.56
CA ASP A 172 -7.24 -14.06 -7.25
C ASP A 172 -5.97 -13.92 -6.40
N ASN A 173 -4.79 -14.19 -6.99
CA ASN A 173 -3.52 -14.04 -6.29
C ASN A 173 -3.20 -12.58 -5.97
N TYR A 174 -3.58 -11.62 -6.82
CA TYR A 174 -3.45 -10.19 -6.56
C TYR A 174 -4.30 -9.78 -5.34
N ALA A 175 -5.58 -10.16 -5.30
CA ALA A 175 -6.46 -9.88 -4.17
C ALA A 175 -5.92 -10.46 -2.86
N ARG A 176 -5.50 -11.74 -2.86
CA ARG A 176 -4.89 -12.39 -1.68
C ARG A 176 -3.59 -11.70 -1.25
N THR A 177 -2.79 -11.25 -2.21
CA THR A 177 -1.57 -10.49 -1.93
C THR A 177 -1.90 -9.18 -1.21
N CYS A 178 -2.89 -8.41 -1.71
CA CYS A 178 -3.33 -7.18 -1.04
C CYS A 178 -3.78 -7.44 0.42
N LEU A 179 -4.56 -8.51 0.63
CA LEU A 179 -5.03 -8.89 1.97
C LEU A 179 -3.89 -9.29 2.92
N SER A 180 -2.80 -9.85 2.40
CA SER A 180 -1.67 -10.32 3.22
C SER A 180 -0.67 -9.24 3.61
N ILE A 181 -0.67 -8.09 2.93
CA ILE A 181 0.28 -7.00 3.19
C ILE A 181 0.02 -6.40 4.57
N MET A 182 1.04 -6.41 5.43
CA MET A 182 0.93 -5.93 6.82
C MET A 182 1.13 -4.42 6.93
N ASN A 183 0.48 -3.79 7.90
CA ASN A 183 0.67 -2.38 8.20
C ASN A 183 2.14 -2.10 8.54
N SER A 184 2.67 -0.99 8.08
CA SER A 184 4.07 -0.59 8.17
C SER A 184 5.09 -1.55 7.55
N SER A 185 4.65 -2.58 6.82
CA SER A 185 5.58 -3.49 6.12
C SER A 185 6.34 -2.78 5.00
N THR A 186 7.54 -3.32 4.70
CA THR A 186 8.38 -2.85 3.59
C THR A 186 8.49 -3.86 2.47
N HIS A 187 8.48 -3.36 1.25
CA HIS A 187 8.57 -4.15 0.02
C HIS A 187 9.62 -3.52 -0.88
N ARG A 188 10.59 -4.31 -1.32
CA ARG A 188 11.70 -3.79 -2.10
C ARG A 188 11.68 -4.30 -3.53
N PHE A 189 11.70 -3.37 -4.45
CA PHE A 189 11.81 -3.62 -5.88
C PHE A 189 13.16 -3.12 -6.36
N THR A 190 13.91 -3.97 -7.03
CA THR A 190 15.25 -3.66 -7.54
C THR A 190 15.27 -3.78 -9.05
N LYS A 191 15.82 -2.81 -9.74
CA LYS A 191 15.95 -2.85 -11.20
C LYS A 191 17.06 -3.82 -11.60
N ILE A 192 16.68 -4.90 -12.29
CA ILE A 192 17.59 -5.89 -12.85
C ILE A 192 17.50 -5.80 -14.37
N GLY A 193 18.56 -5.33 -15.00
CA GLY A 193 18.50 -4.95 -16.43
C GLY A 193 17.53 -3.80 -16.65
N SER A 194 16.52 -3.99 -17.50
CA SER A 194 15.51 -3.00 -17.82
C SER A 194 14.21 -3.10 -16.97
N LYS A 195 14.07 -4.19 -16.17
CA LYS A 195 12.83 -4.49 -15.43
C LYS A 195 13.02 -4.40 -13.93
N LEU A 196 11.94 -4.02 -13.22
CA LEU A 196 11.86 -4.17 -11.78
C LEU A 196 11.66 -5.65 -11.41
N SER A 197 12.28 -6.06 -10.32
CA SER A 197 12.14 -7.39 -9.74
C SER A 197 11.87 -7.26 -8.25
N LEU A 198 10.97 -8.05 -7.70
CA LEU A 198 10.68 -8.08 -6.27
C LEU A 198 11.83 -8.76 -5.53
N SER A 199 12.54 -8.01 -4.69
CA SER A 199 13.67 -8.52 -3.92
C SER A 199 13.36 -8.72 -2.44
N GLN A 200 12.27 -8.12 -1.93
CA GLN A 200 11.74 -8.33 -0.58
C GLN A 200 10.23 -8.05 -0.57
N PHE A 201 9.48 -8.88 0.11
CA PHE A 201 8.03 -8.72 0.25
C PHE A 201 7.62 -8.82 1.72
N ASN A 202 6.72 -7.94 2.15
CA ASN A 202 6.03 -7.97 3.45
C ASN A 202 6.97 -8.09 4.65
N ASN A 203 8.10 -7.38 4.63
CA ASN A 203 9.06 -7.40 5.73
C ASN A 203 8.57 -6.53 6.89
N ILE A 204 8.55 -7.12 8.08
CA ILE A 204 8.07 -6.53 9.34
C ILE A 204 9.09 -6.67 10.46
N ALA A 205 10.39 -6.74 10.17
CA ALA A 205 11.43 -6.98 11.16
C ALA A 205 11.36 -6.04 12.38
N HIS A 206 10.88 -4.79 12.18
CA HIS A 206 10.65 -3.84 13.27
C HIS A 206 9.51 -4.24 14.22
N LEU A 207 8.61 -5.16 13.81
CA LEU A 207 7.51 -5.69 14.62
C LEU A 207 7.79 -7.10 15.17
N GLU A 208 8.89 -7.74 14.77
CA GLU A 208 9.27 -9.07 15.26
C GLU A 208 9.95 -9.03 16.64
N HIS A 209 10.09 -7.84 17.21
CA HIS A 209 10.63 -7.66 18.55
C HIS A 209 9.64 -8.16 19.62
N VAL A 210 10.16 -8.77 20.68
CA VAL A 210 9.36 -9.17 21.87
C VAL A 210 8.57 -7.96 22.39
N GLY A 211 7.25 -8.12 22.53
CA GLY A 211 6.34 -7.05 22.95
C GLY A 211 5.66 -6.30 21.81
N ARG A 212 6.02 -6.52 20.53
CA ARG A 212 5.38 -5.88 19.37
C ARG A 212 4.53 -6.82 18.51
N HIS A 213 4.41 -8.09 18.85
CA HIS A 213 3.64 -9.07 18.07
C HIS A 213 2.16 -8.68 17.92
N HIS A 214 1.59 -7.98 18.92
CA HIS A 214 0.22 -7.44 18.85
C HIS A 214 0.04 -6.37 17.76
N ALA A 215 1.13 -5.80 17.29
CA ALA A 215 1.14 -4.78 16.23
C ALA A 215 1.29 -5.37 14.82
N GLN A 216 1.34 -6.68 14.67
CA GLN A 216 1.36 -7.35 13.37
C GLN A 216 -0.06 -7.41 12.81
N THR A 217 -0.54 -6.28 12.27
CA THR A 217 -1.89 -6.11 11.74
C THR A 217 -1.87 -5.95 10.22
N HIS A 218 -2.95 -6.35 9.53
CA HIS A 218 -3.03 -6.28 8.07
C HIS A 218 -4.39 -5.80 7.53
N ILE A 219 -5.51 -6.05 8.20
CA ILE A 219 -6.85 -5.58 7.82
C ILE A 219 -7.51 -4.96 9.06
#